data_83c4d83ea9f3c77868c1b1a152ac99c9
#
_entry.id   83c4d83ea9f3c77868c1b1a152ac99c9
#
_cell.length_a   1.000
_cell.length_b   1.000
_cell.length_c   1.000
_cell.angle_alpha   90.00
_cell.angle_beta   90.00
_cell.angle_gamma   90.00
#
_symmetry.space_group_name_H-M   'P 1'
#
loop_
_entity.id
_entity.type
_entity.pdbx_description
1 polymer ?
#
loop_
_entity_poly.entity_id
_entity_poly.type
_entity_poly.pdbx_seq_one_letter_code
_entity_poly.pdbx_strand_id
1 'polypeptide(L)'
;MASRFRPDVQVCSFCRRTQDEVNRLIAGPDRVYICDECVDLCKEILQEEVPPVAPAEFSLGHIPSPKQIYEKLNEWVVGQERAKKVLSVAVYNHYKRIAVGAQGDVELQKSNILLIGPTGCGKTLLAETLARILDVPFCIADATALTEAGYVGEDVENILLRLIQNADYDVDRAQKGIIYIDEIDKTARKSGDNPSITRDVSGEGVQQALLKIIEGATANVPPQGGRKHPHQDFIQINTANILFICGGAFDELDKIIAERVGARGQIGFPRGGHGQRQREMTATELLRRVIPDDLLKYGLIPEFVGRLPVTVSVDPLDQDTLVKILTEPKNAIVKQFQRLFALDGVSLEFTPDALTTAATEALKHKTGARGLRTIIEETLLDVMYEIPSRPDIKRCLITADTIRNVTGPELFNTDGEPIGWESQRAA
;
A
#
# COMPACT_ATOMS: atom_id res chain seq x y z
N MET A 1 -34.34 -65.73 -33.88
CA MET A 1 -34.97 -65.00 -32.77
C MET A 1 -34.28 -63.63 -32.63
N ALA A 2 -34.96 -62.57 -33.07
CA ALA A 2 -34.39 -61.21 -33.10
C ALA A 2 -34.49 -60.59 -31.69
N SER A 3 -33.36 -60.28 -31.06
CA SER A 3 -33.32 -59.53 -29.84
C SER A 3 -33.77 -58.09 -30.14
N ARG A 4 -34.88 -57.67 -29.54
CA ARG A 4 -35.39 -56.30 -29.59
C ARG A 4 -34.46 -55.42 -28.72
N PHE A 5 -33.66 -54.55 -29.38
CA PHE A 5 -33.00 -53.42 -28.70
C PHE A 5 -34.10 -52.51 -28.11
N ARG A 6 -34.19 -52.45 -26.77
CA ARG A 6 -34.90 -51.34 -26.09
C ARG A 6 -34.02 -50.13 -26.21
N PRO A 7 -34.49 -48.96 -26.62
CA PRO A 7 -33.70 -47.74 -26.55
C PRO A 7 -33.37 -47.45 -25.08
N ASP A 8 -32.11 -47.22 -24.78
CA ASP A 8 -31.65 -46.79 -23.45
C ASP A 8 -32.31 -45.44 -23.13
N VAL A 9 -33.34 -45.47 -22.28
CA VAL A 9 -34.00 -44.26 -21.82
C VAL A 9 -33.03 -43.55 -20.85
N GLN A 10 -32.58 -42.36 -21.24
CA GLN A 10 -31.70 -41.54 -20.40
C GLN A 10 -32.53 -41.02 -19.20
N VAL A 11 -32.04 -41.28 -17.99
CA VAL A 11 -32.70 -40.91 -16.73
C VAL A 11 -31.77 -40.12 -15.86
N CYS A 12 -32.30 -39.13 -15.11
CA CYS A 12 -31.54 -38.38 -14.13
C CYS A 12 -31.02 -39.32 -13.04
N SER A 13 -29.73 -39.33 -12.78
CA SER A 13 -29.07 -40.17 -11.75
C SER A 13 -29.47 -39.81 -10.33
N PHE A 14 -29.96 -38.58 -10.10
CA PHE A 14 -30.40 -38.07 -8.80
C PHE A 14 -31.88 -38.40 -8.50
N CYS A 15 -32.81 -37.96 -9.36
CA CYS A 15 -34.28 -38.16 -9.12
C CYS A 15 -34.88 -39.27 -9.93
N ARG A 16 -34.14 -39.92 -10.86
CA ARG A 16 -34.55 -41.04 -11.73
C ARG A 16 -35.66 -40.70 -12.73
N ARG A 17 -36.04 -39.44 -12.94
CA ARG A 17 -36.96 -39.01 -13.96
C ARG A 17 -36.34 -39.16 -15.35
N THR A 18 -37.17 -39.47 -16.33
CA THR A 18 -36.77 -39.65 -17.73
C THR A 18 -36.58 -38.30 -18.42
N GLN A 19 -35.93 -38.29 -19.55
CA GLN A 19 -35.71 -37.08 -20.36
C GLN A 19 -37.02 -36.38 -20.76
N ASP A 20 -38.11 -37.13 -20.90
CA ASP A 20 -39.45 -36.60 -21.27
C ASP A 20 -40.17 -35.93 -20.08
N GLU A 21 -39.72 -36.17 -18.85
CA GLU A 21 -40.31 -35.65 -17.60
C GLU A 21 -39.57 -34.44 -17.03
N VAL A 22 -38.48 -33.98 -17.67
CA VAL A 22 -37.66 -32.86 -17.26
C VAL A 22 -37.41 -31.92 -18.42
N ASN A 23 -37.19 -30.62 -18.18
CA ASN A 23 -36.96 -29.67 -19.25
C ASN A 23 -35.56 -29.85 -19.89
N ARG A 24 -34.56 -30.20 -19.11
CA ARG A 24 -33.20 -30.44 -19.60
C ARG A 24 -32.52 -31.56 -18.80
N LEU A 25 -31.75 -32.38 -19.52
CA LEU A 25 -30.90 -33.40 -18.93
C LEU A 25 -29.44 -33.12 -19.35
N ILE A 26 -28.57 -32.92 -18.38
CA ILE A 26 -27.14 -32.63 -18.57
C ILE A 26 -26.38 -33.94 -18.44
N ALA A 27 -25.61 -34.31 -19.46
CA ALA A 27 -24.80 -35.52 -19.46
C ALA A 27 -23.42 -35.25 -18.80
N GLY A 28 -23.05 -36.14 -17.88
CA GLY A 28 -21.69 -36.21 -17.30
C GLY A 28 -20.90 -37.41 -17.88
N PRO A 29 -19.68 -37.64 -17.39
CA PRO A 29 -18.90 -38.83 -17.78
C PRO A 29 -19.59 -40.10 -17.28
N ASP A 30 -19.26 -41.24 -17.88
CA ASP A 30 -19.71 -42.58 -17.49
C ASP A 30 -21.26 -42.80 -17.44
N ARG A 31 -22.02 -42.17 -18.35
CA ARG A 31 -23.48 -42.24 -18.43
C ARG A 31 -24.22 -41.71 -17.18
N VAL A 32 -23.62 -40.77 -16.47
CA VAL A 32 -24.28 -40.04 -15.40
C VAL A 32 -25.04 -38.85 -15.97
N TYR A 33 -26.28 -38.64 -15.54
CA TYR A 33 -27.12 -37.54 -16.00
C TYR A 33 -27.70 -36.79 -14.78
N ILE A 34 -27.84 -35.48 -14.89
CA ILE A 34 -28.52 -34.64 -13.90
C ILE A 34 -29.53 -33.74 -14.59
N CYS A 35 -30.75 -33.63 -14.04
CA CYS A 35 -31.77 -32.73 -14.58
C CYS A 35 -31.65 -31.32 -13.99
N ASP A 36 -32.28 -30.37 -14.68
CA ASP A 36 -32.36 -28.95 -14.30
C ASP A 36 -32.92 -28.77 -12.87
N GLU A 37 -34.04 -29.46 -12.53
CA GLU A 37 -34.60 -29.38 -11.18
C GLU A 37 -33.62 -29.86 -10.07
N CYS A 38 -32.86 -30.94 -10.33
CA CYS A 38 -31.86 -31.41 -9.39
C CYS A 38 -30.66 -30.49 -9.28
N VAL A 39 -30.28 -29.77 -10.36
CA VAL A 39 -29.24 -28.75 -10.33
C VAL A 39 -29.70 -27.57 -9.46
N ASP A 40 -30.95 -27.12 -9.63
CA ASP A 40 -31.49 -26.04 -8.81
C ASP A 40 -31.61 -26.43 -7.34
N LEU A 41 -32.06 -27.63 -7.03
CA LEU A 41 -32.09 -28.17 -5.66
C LEU A 41 -30.68 -28.25 -5.04
N CYS A 42 -29.68 -28.73 -5.78
CA CYS A 42 -28.30 -28.76 -5.32
C CYS A 42 -27.76 -27.34 -5.07
N LYS A 43 -28.12 -26.36 -5.92
CA LYS A 43 -27.75 -24.97 -5.76
C LYS A 43 -28.37 -24.36 -4.49
N GLU A 44 -29.65 -24.63 -4.23
CA GLU A 44 -30.34 -24.21 -2.99
C GLU A 44 -29.66 -24.80 -1.75
N ILE A 45 -29.38 -26.11 -1.74
CA ILE A 45 -28.70 -26.77 -0.63
C ILE A 45 -27.30 -26.18 -0.37
N LEU A 46 -26.54 -25.94 -1.44
CA LEU A 46 -25.21 -25.32 -1.35
C LEU A 46 -25.27 -23.86 -0.87
N GLN A 47 -26.38 -23.16 -1.14
CA GLN A 47 -26.61 -21.79 -0.63
C GLN A 47 -27.10 -21.79 0.81
N GLU A 48 -27.84 -22.81 1.25
CA GLU A 48 -28.30 -22.95 2.64
C GLU A 48 -27.18 -23.42 3.59
N GLU A 49 -26.20 -24.23 3.12
CA GLU A 49 -25.09 -24.74 3.94
C GLU A 49 -24.00 -23.69 4.18
N VAL A 50 -23.99 -22.56 3.46
CA VAL A 50 -23.22 -21.38 3.83
C VAL A 50 -24.17 -20.47 4.59
N PRO A 51 -24.20 -20.50 5.95
CA PRO A 51 -24.86 -19.43 6.67
C PRO A 51 -24.24 -18.15 6.11
N PRO A 52 -25.04 -17.14 5.72
CA PRO A 52 -24.48 -15.85 5.38
C PRO A 52 -23.63 -15.48 6.59
N VAL A 53 -22.31 -15.46 6.43
CA VAL A 53 -21.43 -14.83 7.41
C VAL A 53 -21.96 -13.40 7.41
N ALA A 54 -22.80 -13.10 8.38
CA ALA A 54 -23.34 -11.76 8.54
C ALA A 54 -22.11 -10.86 8.48
N PRO A 55 -22.05 -9.90 7.57
CA PRO A 55 -20.89 -9.04 7.44
C PRO A 55 -20.64 -8.55 8.85
N ALA A 56 -19.45 -8.80 9.39
CA ALA A 56 -19.14 -8.45 10.77
C ALA A 56 -19.46 -6.95 10.86
N GLU A 57 -20.59 -6.64 11.52
CA GLU A 57 -21.01 -5.27 11.68
C GLU A 57 -19.84 -4.55 12.31
N PHE A 58 -19.35 -3.50 11.64
CA PHE A 58 -18.27 -2.66 12.12
C PHE A 58 -18.78 -1.97 13.39
N SER A 59 -18.76 -2.71 14.50
CA SER A 59 -19.19 -2.20 15.79
C SER A 59 -18.03 -1.45 16.44
N LEU A 60 -18.35 -0.38 17.15
CA LEU A 60 -17.38 0.42 17.91
C LEU A 60 -16.44 -0.42 18.80
N GLY A 61 -16.91 -1.59 19.28
CA GLY A 61 -16.13 -2.50 20.13
C GLY A 61 -15.00 -3.23 19.40
N HIS A 62 -14.98 -3.25 18.07
CA HIS A 62 -13.93 -3.91 17.27
C HIS A 62 -12.88 -2.95 16.72
N ILE A 63 -13.09 -1.63 16.82
CA ILE A 63 -12.12 -0.64 16.32
C ILE A 63 -11.05 -0.41 17.39
N PRO A 64 -9.75 -0.74 17.12
CA PRO A 64 -8.68 -0.49 18.08
C PRO A 64 -8.59 0.99 18.44
N SER A 65 -8.34 1.31 19.69
CA SER A 65 -8.13 2.70 20.12
C SER A 65 -6.90 3.32 19.43
N PRO A 66 -6.82 4.66 19.32
CA PRO A 66 -5.66 5.32 18.71
C PRO A 66 -4.32 4.90 19.35
N LYS A 67 -4.32 4.63 20.65
CA LYS A 67 -3.13 4.17 21.37
C LYS A 67 -2.73 2.76 20.93
N GLN A 68 -3.69 1.85 20.79
CA GLN A 68 -3.44 0.48 20.30
C GLN A 68 -2.98 0.48 18.83
N ILE A 69 -3.56 1.33 17.98
CA ILE A 69 -3.11 1.49 16.59
C ILE A 69 -1.65 1.98 16.56
N TYR A 70 -1.32 2.98 17.39
CA TYR A 70 0.03 3.51 17.50
C TYR A 70 1.04 2.47 17.98
N GLU A 71 0.70 1.68 19.01
CA GLU A 71 1.54 0.60 19.53
C GLU A 71 1.79 -0.47 18.47
N LYS A 72 0.75 -0.88 17.75
CA LYS A 72 0.90 -1.84 16.63
C LYS A 72 1.72 -1.26 15.48
N LEU A 73 1.58 0.03 15.16
CA LEU A 73 2.43 0.69 14.15
C LEU A 73 3.91 0.66 14.55
N ASN A 74 4.24 0.81 15.85
CA ASN A 74 5.61 0.75 16.35
C ASN A 74 6.29 -0.61 16.14
N GLU A 75 5.51 -1.69 16.02
CA GLU A 75 6.05 -3.02 15.76
C GLU A 75 6.61 -3.16 14.32
N TRP A 76 6.12 -2.33 13.39
CA TRP A 76 6.45 -2.41 11.97
C TRP A 76 7.23 -1.20 11.43
N VAL A 77 7.01 -0.02 12.01
CA VAL A 77 7.57 1.25 11.52
C VAL A 77 8.42 1.89 12.60
N VAL A 78 9.70 2.09 12.31
CA VAL A 78 10.65 2.78 13.19
C VAL A 78 10.53 4.29 13.05
N GLY A 79 10.63 5.03 14.14
CA GLY A 79 10.55 6.49 14.14
C GLY A 79 9.16 7.00 13.75
N GLN A 80 9.08 8.19 13.16
CA GLN A 80 7.84 8.79 12.65
C GLN A 80 6.76 9.02 13.73
N GLU A 81 7.16 9.34 14.96
CA GLU A 81 6.29 9.36 16.13
C GLU A 81 5.06 10.26 15.95
N ARG A 82 5.30 11.48 15.40
CA ARG A 82 4.21 12.43 15.13
C ARG A 82 3.26 11.90 14.05
N ALA A 83 3.81 11.39 12.96
CA ALA A 83 3.00 10.85 11.86
C ALA A 83 2.15 9.67 12.33
N LYS A 84 2.73 8.71 13.04
CA LYS A 84 2.00 7.58 13.63
C LYS A 84 0.86 8.03 14.54
N LYS A 85 1.11 9.02 15.41
CA LYS A 85 0.09 9.56 16.32
C LYS A 85 -1.07 10.21 15.57
N VAL A 86 -0.80 11.07 14.59
CA VAL A 86 -1.83 11.75 13.80
C VAL A 86 -2.63 10.74 12.98
N LEU A 87 -1.95 9.80 12.31
CA LEU A 87 -2.58 8.74 11.54
C LEU A 87 -3.48 7.85 12.40
N SER A 88 -3.03 7.45 13.59
CA SER A 88 -3.82 6.63 14.50
C SER A 88 -5.13 7.31 14.91
N VAL A 89 -5.10 8.63 15.17
CA VAL A 89 -6.29 9.40 15.49
C VAL A 89 -7.20 9.58 14.28
N ALA A 90 -6.64 9.93 13.12
CA ALA A 90 -7.41 10.16 11.90
C ALA A 90 -8.15 8.89 11.44
N VAL A 91 -7.45 7.77 11.43
CA VAL A 91 -8.01 6.48 11.05
C VAL A 91 -9.07 6.00 12.04
N TYR A 92 -8.82 6.13 13.35
CA TYR A 92 -9.82 5.82 14.38
C TYR A 92 -11.10 6.66 14.19
N ASN A 93 -10.96 7.96 13.96
CA ASN A 93 -12.11 8.85 13.75
C ASN A 93 -12.88 8.47 12.47
N HIS A 94 -12.18 8.08 11.40
CA HIS A 94 -12.79 7.62 10.16
C HIS A 94 -13.68 6.38 10.40
N TYR A 95 -13.15 5.34 11.03
CA TYR A 95 -13.93 4.13 11.28
C TYR A 95 -14.99 4.31 12.36
N LYS A 96 -14.77 5.19 13.34
CA LYS A 96 -15.78 5.59 14.30
C LYS A 96 -16.97 6.25 13.61
N ARG A 97 -16.71 7.13 12.62
CA ARG A 97 -17.77 7.74 11.79
C ARG A 97 -18.60 6.67 11.08
N ILE A 98 -17.96 5.65 10.49
CA ILE A 98 -18.64 4.56 9.80
C ILE A 98 -19.49 3.74 10.79
N ALA A 99 -18.97 3.44 11.97
CA ALA A 99 -19.67 2.65 12.98
C ALA A 99 -20.89 3.37 13.61
N VAL A 100 -20.82 4.69 13.74
CA VAL A 100 -21.95 5.51 14.25
C VAL A 100 -23.01 5.71 13.17
N GLY A 101 -22.62 5.69 11.88
CA GLY A 101 -23.53 5.95 10.77
C GLY A 101 -24.14 7.36 10.84
N ALA A 102 -25.37 7.50 10.33
CA ALA A 102 -26.10 8.77 10.30
C ALA A 102 -26.91 9.03 11.59
N GLN A 103 -26.50 8.47 12.73
CA GLN A 103 -27.21 8.66 14.01
C GLN A 103 -26.75 9.97 14.66
N GLY A 104 -27.66 10.93 14.84
CA GLY A 104 -27.45 12.20 15.54
C GLY A 104 -27.69 13.44 14.68
N ASP A 105 -27.76 14.59 15.35
CA ASP A 105 -28.05 15.91 14.72
C ASP A 105 -26.80 16.51 14.02
N VAL A 106 -25.64 15.90 14.14
CA VAL A 106 -24.37 16.37 13.58
C VAL A 106 -23.83 15.37 12.58
N GLU A 107 -23.69 15.82 11.33
CA GLU A 107 -23.06 15.04 10.28
C GLU A 107 -21.52 15.03 10.43
N LEU A 108 -20.92 13.85 10.55
CA LEU A 108 -19.48 13.67 10.63
C LEU A 108 -18.86 13.61 9.23
N GLN A 109 -18.05 14.60 8.90
CA GLN A 109 -17.41 14.68 7.59
C GLN A 109 -16.29 13.65 7.42
N LYS A 110 -16.07 13.24 6.17
CA LYS A 110 -14.99 12.37 5.75
C LYS A 110 -13.65 13.09 5.87
N SER A 111 -12.64 12.43 6.45
CA SER A 111 -11.31 12.99 6.66
C SER A 111 -10.26 12.15 5.93
N ASN A 112 -9.99 12.46 4.65
CA ASN A 112 -8.90 11.87 3.92
C ASN A 112 -7.55 12.48 4.36
N ILE A 113 -6.45 11.78 4.08
CA ILE A 113 -5.14 12.06 4.63
C ILE A 113 -4.15 12.40 3.51
N LEU A 114 -3.33 13.42 3.72
CA LEU A 114 -2.20 13.75 2.86
C LEU A 114 -0.88 13.51 3.62
N LEU A 115 -0.04 12.60 3.09
CA LEU A 115 1.31 12.31 3.60
C LEU A 115 2.35 13.08 2.77
N ILE A 116 3.13 13.92 3.42
CA ILE A 116 4.19 14.73 2.80
C ILE A 116 5.53 14.32 3.35
N GLY A 117 6.51 14.01 2.49
CA GLY A 117 7.87 13.71 2.93
C GLY A 117 8.70 12.98 1.88
N PRO A 118 10.03 12.89 2.07
CA PRO A 118 10.96 12.38 1.08
C PRO A 118 10.62 10.97 0.59
N THR A 119 11.12 10.61 -0.57
CA THR A 119 11.02 9.23 -1.06
C THR A 119 11.78 8.28 -0.15
N GLY A 120 11.24 7.07 0.07
CA GLY A 120 11.87 6.04 0.91
C GLY A 120 11.77 6.26 2.42
N CYS A 121 10.99 7.24 2.93
CA CYS A 121 10.77 7.47 4.37
C CYS A 121 9.62 6.66 4.99
N GLY A 122 8.95 5.78 4.22
CA GLY A 122 7.96 4.83 4.74
C GLY A 122 6.49 5.27 4.60
N LYS A 123 6.15 6.23 3.73
CA LYS A 123 4.75 6.67 3.51
C LYS A 123 3.82 5.51 3.15
N THR A 124 4.18 4.75 2.13
CA THR A 124 3.41 3.58 1.66
C THR A 124 3.32 2.50 2.74
N LEU A 125 4.42 2.23 3.45
CA LEU A 125 4.47 1.26 4.56
C LEU A 125 3.52 1.64 5.70
N LEU A 126 3.42 2.93 6.05
CA LEU A 126 2.49 3.42 7.05
C LEU A 126 1.04 3.12 6.66
N ALA A 127 0.65 3.42 5.40
CA ALA A 127 -0.71 3.18 4.90
C ALA A 127 -1.04 1.67 4.83
N GLU A 128 -0.12 0.85 4.32
CA GLU A 128 -0.28 -0.60 4.26
C GLU A 128 -0.39 -1.23 5.65
N THR A 129 0.45 -0.79 6.59
CA THR A 129 0.42 -1.30 7.96
C THR A 129 -0.88 -0.93 8.68
N LEU A 130 -1.42 0.27 8.44
CA LEU A 130 -2.73 0.67 8.96
C LEU A 130 -3.85 -0.24 8.45
N ALA A 131 -3.89 -0.53 7.15
CA ALA A 131 -4.88 -1.44 6.57
C ALA A 131 -4.77 -2.84 7.17
N ARG A 132 -3.56 -3.36 7.38
CA ARG A 132 -3.29 -4.65 8.02
C ARG A 132 -3.73 -4.68 9.49
N ILE A 133 -3.49 -3.61 10.26
CA ILE A 133 -3.91 -3.50 11.67
C ILE A 133 -5.43 -3.55 11.81
N LEU A 134 -6.13 -2.96 10.84
CA LEU A 134 -7.59 -2.83 10.84
C LEU A 134 -8.29 -3.98 10.13
N ASP A 135 -7.53 -4.86 9.49
CA ASP A 135 -8.04 -5.98 8.68
C ASP A 135 -9.05 -5.53 7.61
N VAL A 136 -8.67 -4.50 6.85
CA VAL A 136 -9.49 -3.94 5.77
C VAL A 136 -8.81 -4.09 4.41
N PRO A 137 -9.58 -4.17 3.30
CA PRO A 137 -9.01 -4.20 1.95
C PRO A 137 -8.13 -2.99 1.70
N PHE A 138 -7.01 -3.21 1.02
CA PHE A 138 -6.02 -2.19 0.72
C PHE A 138 -5.64 -2.21 -0.75
N CYS A 139 -5.58 -1.03 -1.37
CA CYS A 139 -5.13 -0.87 -2.74
C CYS A 139 -4.12 0.27 -2.84
N ILE A 140 -3.08 0.07 -3.67
CA ILE A 140 -2.10 1.10 -4.00
C ILE A 140 -2.35 1.54 -5.45
N ALA A 141 -2.35 2.84 -5.68
CA ALA A 141 -2.38 3.46 -7.00
C ALA A 141 -1.24 4.47 -7.13
N ASP A 142 -0.71 4.60 -8.33
CA ASP A 142 0.28 5.60 -8.67
C ASP A 142 -0.42 6.73 -9.45
N ALA A 143 -0.35 7.96 -8.94
CA ALA A 143 -1.00 9.11 -9.57
C ALA A 143 -0.42 9.42 -10.96
N THR A 144 0.82 9.05 -11.25
CA THR A 144 1.47 9.29 -12.55
C THR A 144 0.96 8.37 -13.65
N ALA A 145 0.41 7.20 -13.30
CA ALA A 145 -0.19 6.27 -14.24
C ALA A 145 -1.63 6.65 -14.63
N LEU A 146 -2.25 7.54 -13.85
CA LEU A 146 -3.65 7.95 -14.04
C LEU A 146 -3.77 9.03 -15.12
N THR A 147 -4.86 8.97 -15.86
CA THR A 147 -5.22 9.99 -16.86
C THR A 147 -6.69 10.36 -16.74
N GLU A 148 -7.05 11.51 -17.32
CA GLU A 148 -8.46 11.87 -17.45
C GLU A 148 -9.20 10.86 -18.34
N ALA A 149 -10.42 10.48 -17.98
CA ALA A 149 -11.23 9.48 -18.69
C ALA A 149 -11.30 9.77 -20.22
N GLY A 150 -10.96 8.75 -21.01
CA GLY A 150 -10.97 8.83 -22.48
C GLY A 150 -9.60 9.08 -23.12
N TYR A 151 -8.55 9.26 -22.35
CA TYR A 151 -7.16 9.36 -22.84
C TYR A 151 -6.39 8.04 -22.62
N VAL A 152 -5.18 7.97 -23.18
CA VAL A 152 -4.31 6.79 -23.03
C VAL A 152 -3.70 6.82 -21.62
N GLY A 153 -4.13 5.89 -20.77
CA GLY A 153 -3.68 5.76 -19.39
C GLY A 153 -4.68 4.95 -18.58
N GLU A 154 -4.49 4.90 -17.29
CA GLU A 154 -5.36 4.16 -16.39
C GLU A 154 -6.51 5.07 -15.89
N ASP A 155 -7.75 4.61 -16.07
CA ASP A 155 -8.92 5.31 -15.54
C ASP A 155 -8.96 5.22 -14.01
N VAL A 156 -9.43 6.28 -13.36
CA VAL A 156 -9.54 6.35 -11.89
C VAL A 156 -10.45 5.25 -11.32
N GLU A 157 -11.46 4.80 -12.08
CA GLU A 157 -12.33 3.68 -11.71
C GLU A 157 -11.59 2.34 -11.58
N ASN A 158 -10.45 2.16 -12.25
CA ASN A 158 -9.63 0.95 -12.13
C ASN A 158 -9.02 0.80 -10.72
N ILE A 159 -8.81 1.90 -10.01
CA ILE A 159 -8.38 1.88 -8.61
C ILE A 159 -9.44 1.18 -7.74
N LEU A 160 -10.71 1.52 -7.98
CA LEU A 160 -11.84 0.92 -7.27
C LEU A 160 -11.99 -0.57 -7.62
N LEU A 161 -11.77 -0.94 -8.90
CA LEU A 161 -11.78 -2.34 -9.31
C LEU A 161 -10.72 -3.15 -8.56
N ARG A 162 -9.49 -2.64 -8.47
CA ARG A 162 -8.43 -3.30 -7.69
C ARG A 162 -8.78 -3.45 -6.20
N LEU A 163 -9.43 -2.44 -5.62
CA LEU A 163 -9.91 -2.54 -4.25
C LEU A 163 -10.98 -3.63 -4.08
N ILE A 164 -11.94 -3.73 -5.02
CA ILE A 164 -12.97 -4.77 -5.05
C ILE A 164 -12.33 -6.16 -5.21
N GLN A 165 -11.34 -6.31 -6.09
CA GLN A 165 -10.60 -7.56 -6.26
C GLN A 165 -9.86 -7.96 -4.99
N ASN A 166 -9.22 -7.02 -4.31
CA ASN A 166 -8.52 -7.26 -3.03
C ASN A 166 -9.48 -7.52 -1.85
N ALA A 167 -10.77 -7.27 -2.05
CA ALA A 167 -11.85 -7.63 -1.14
C ALA A 167 -12.56 -8.93 -1.53
N ASP A 168 -11.99 -9.75 -2.44
CA ASP A 168 -12.60 -10.98 -2.96
C ASP A 168 -13.97 -10.75 -3.60
N TYR A 169 -14.17 -9.60 -4.25
CA TYR A 169 -15.43 -9.13 -4.85
C TYR A 169 -16.55 -8.87 -3.85
N ASP A 170 -16.25 -8.82 -2.54
CA ASP A 170 -17.17 -8.33 -1.52
C ASP A 170 -17.20 -6.78 -1.56
N VAL A 171 -18.27 -6.24 -2.16
CA VAL A 171 -18.43 -4.78 -2.34
C VAL A 171 -18.61 -4.07 -1.00
N ASP A 172 -19.33 -4.68 -0.03
CA ASP A 172 -19.55 -4.08 1.29
C ASP A 172 -18.27 -4.01 2.11
N ARG A 173 -17.40 -5.00 1.96
CA ARG A 173 -16.06 -5.00 2.54
C ARG A 173 -15.15 -4.00 1.83
N ALA A 174 -15.20 -3.92 0.49
CA ALA A 174 -14.44 -2.96 -0.31
C ALA A 174 -14.79 -1.50 0.06
N GLN A 175 -16.05 -1.17 0.31
CA GLN A 175 -16.50 0.16 0.72
C GLN A 175 -15.90 0.65 2.05
N LYS A 176 -15.34 -0.25 2.87
CA LYS A 176 -14.66 0.08 4.13
C LYS A 176 -13.13 0.01 4.01
N GLY A 177 -12.63 -0.14 2.80
CA GLY A 177 -11.20 -0.27 2.50
C GLY A 177 -10.41 1.04 2.59
N ILE A 178 -9.10 0.91 2.39
CA ILE A 178 -8.14 2.02 2.30
C ILE A 178 -7.52 2.02 0.92
N ILE A 179 -7.53 3.18 0.26
CA ILE A 179 -6.81 3.42 -0.99
C ILE A 179 -5.64 4.36 -0.71
N TYR A 180 -4.44 3.91 -1.04
CA TYR A 180 -3.24 4.74 -1.01
C TYR A 180 -2.89 5.20 -2.44
N ILE A 181 -2.84 6.51 -2.66
CA ILE A 181 -2.45 7.12 -3.93
C ILE A 181 -1.06 7.71 -3.76
N ASP A 182 -0.05 7.09 -4.37
CA ASP A 182 1.33 7.57 -4.32
C ASP A 182 1.60 8.64 -5.39
N GLU A 183 2.66 9.41 -5.21
CA GLU A 183 3.17 10.43 -6.14
C GLU A 183 2.14 11.50 -6.53
N ILE A 184 1.24 11.86 -5.62
CA ILE A 184 0.18 12.86 -5.88
C ILE A 184 0.76 14.25 -6.22
N ASP A 185 1.94 14.57 -5.73
CA ASP A 185 2.66 15.81 -6.03
C ASP A 185 3.04 15.95 -7.51
N LYS A 186 3.13 14.83 -8.24
CA LYS A 186 3.43 14.85 -9.69
C LYS A 186 2.23 15.31 -10.53
N THR A 187 1.03 15.31 -9.97
CA THR A 187 -0.17 15.87 -10.59
C THR A 187 -0.31 17.38 -10.36
N ALA A 188 0.60 17.99 -9.59
CA ALA A 188 0.58 19.42 -9.34
C ALA A 188 0.92 20.21 -10.63
N ARG A 189 0.18 21.27 -10.88
CA ARG A 189 0.39 22.17 -12.01
C ARG A 189 1.72 22.90 -11.81
N LYS A 190 2.71 22.64 -12.68
CA LYS A 190 3.96 23.42 -12.67
C LYS A 190 3.66 24.83 -13.15
N SER A 191 4.00 25.83 -12.36
CA SER A 191 3.98 27.24 -12.74
C SER A 191 5.10 27.48 -13.77
N GLY A 192 4.80 27.28 -15.05
CA GLY A 192 5.70 27.61 -16.15
C GLY A 192 5.17 28.82 -16.89
N ASP A 193 6.06 29.70 -17.38
CA ASP A 193 5.79 31.00 -18.07
C ASP A 193 4.99 30.89 -19.38
N ASN A 194 4.57 29.73 -19.81
CA ASN A 194 3.73 29.55 -20.98
C ASN A 194 2.39 28.90 -20.59
N PRO A 195 1.29 29.67 -20.53
CA PRO A 195 -0.04 29.08 -20.49
C PRO A 195 -0.31 28.41 -21.85
N SER A 196 0.10 27.17 -21.99
CA SER A 196 -0.30 26.33 -23.11
C SER A 196 -1.83 26.22 -23.07
N ILE A 197 -2.50 26.58 -24.18
CA ILE A 197 -3.96 26.49 -24.37
C ILE A 197 -4.41 25.02 -24.40
N THR A 198 -3.49 24.08 -24.35
CA THR A 198 -3.77 22.64 -24.26
C THR A 198 -4.17 22.27 -22.84
N ARG A 199 -5.34 21.65 -22.72
CA ARG A 199 -5.86 21.06 -21.46
C ARG A 199 -4.80 20.15 -20.84
N ASP A 200 -4.46 20.39 -19.58
CA ASP A 200 -3.48 19.57 -18.87
C ASP A 200 -4.15 18.24 -18.43
N VAL A 201 -3.94 17.22 -19.23
CA VAL A 201 -4.58 15.89 -19.08
C VAL A 201 -3.90 15.05 -18.01
N SER A 202 -2.64 15.39 -17.66
CA SER A 202 -1.80 14.64 -16.71
C SER A 202 -1.67 15.29 -15.34
N GLY A 203 -2.03 16.57 -15.23
CA GLY A 203 -1.95 17.34 -13.98
C GLY A 203 -3.31 17.63 -13.37
N GLU A 204 -3.88 18.79 -13.67
CA GLU A 204 -5.17 19.22 -13.10
C GLU A 204 -6.33 18.26 -13.45
N GLY A 205 -6.35 17.70 -14.67
CA GLY A 205 -7.35 16.73 -15.09
C GLY A 205 -7.40 15.47 -14.22
N VAL A 206 -6.21 14.98 -13.79
CA VAL A 206 -6.13 13.83 -12.87
C VAL A 206 -6.65 14.20 -11.48
N GLN A 207 -6.30 15.39 -10.95
CA GLN A 207 -6.84 15.85 -9.67
C GLN A 207 -8.37 15.95 -9.71
N GLN A 208 -8.95 16.48 -10.78
CA GLN A 208 -10.40 16.58 -10.99
C GLN A 208 -11.06 15.20 -11.12
N ALA A 209 -10.41 14.25 -11.78
CA ALA A 209 -10.92 12.87 -11.88
C ALA A 209 -10.90 12.16 -10.51
N LEU A 210 -9.85 12.33 -9.73
CA LEU A 210 -9.74 11.78 -8.38
C LEU A 210 -10.78 12.38 -7.42
N LEU A 211 -11.15 13.64 -7.57
CA LEU A 211 -12.20 14.26 -6.75
C LEU A 211 -13.51 13.49 -6.78
N LYS A 212 -13.91 12.95 -7.94
CA LYS A 212 -15.15 12.19 -8.10
C LYS A 212 -15.25 11.01 -7.14
N ILE A 213 -14.12 10.34 -6.85
CA ILE A 213 -14.10 9.19 -5.94
C ILE A 213 -13.75 9.57 -4.50
N ILE A 214 -12.96 10.63 -4.31
CA ILE A 214 -12.53 11.10 -2.98
C ILE A 214 -13.68 11.77 -2.21
N GLU A 215 -14.59 12.46 -2.90
CA GLU A 215 -15.73 13.17 -2.30
C GLU A 215 -16.78 12.24 -1.69
N GLY A 216 -16.87 11.00 -2.16
CA GLY A 216 -17.86 10.05 -1.69
C GLY A 216 -19.09 10.01 -2.61
N ALA A 217 -18.93 9.41 -3.78
CA ALA A 217 -19.99 9.19 -4.76
C ALA A 217 -20.17 7.70 -5.04
N THR A 218 -21.32 7.34 -5.62
CA THR A 218 -21.51 6.01 -6.19
C THR A 218 -20.81 5.97 -7.54
N ALA A 219 -19.80 5.10 -7.66
CA ALA A 219 -19.05 4.87 -8.88
C ALA A 219 -19.51 3.56 -9.56
N ASN A 220 -19.54 3.58 -10.91
CA ASN A 220 -19.84 2.41 -11.73
C ASN A 220 -18.53 1.85 -12.26
N VAL A 221 -18.12 0.71 -11.74
CA VAL A 221 -16.84 0.06 -12.05
C VAL A 221 -17.06 -1.07 -13.05
N PRO A 222 -16.36 -1.08 -14.21
CA PRO A 222 -16.44 -2.20 -15.14
C PRO A 222 -15.78 -3.45 -14.53
N PRO A 223 -16.41 -4.64 -14.59
CA PRO A 223 -15.90 -5.86 -13.94
C PRO A 223 -14.61 -6.40 -14.59
N GLN A 224 -14.37 -6.06 -15.86
CA GLN A 224 -13.12 -6.32 -16.57
C GLN A 224 -12.49 -4.96 -16.88
N GLY A 225 -11.35 -4.65 -16.27
CA GLY A 225 -10.66 -3.38 -16.52
C GLY A 225 -10.47 -3.12 -18.02
N GLY A 226 -10.69 -1.89 -18.47
CA GLY A 226 -10.55 -1.51 -19.86
C GLY A 226 -11.72 -0.66 -20.39
N ARG A 227 -11.88 -0.61 -21.74
CA ARG A 227 -12.90 0.21 -22.40
C ARG A 227 -14.31 -0.24 -22.04
N LYS A 228 -15.16 0.72 -21.64
CA LYS A 228 -16.57 0.51 -21.31
C LYS A 228 -17.33 -0.03 -22.54
N HIS A 229 -17.85 -1.26 -22.45
CA HIS A 229 -18.73 -1.82 -23.48
C HIS A 229 -20.20 -1.50 -23.14
N PRO A 230 -21.07 -1.16 -24.13
CA PRO A 230 -22.45 -0.70 -23.87
C PRO A 230 -23.39 -1.71 -23.18
N HIS A 231 -23.02 -3.01 -23.17
CA HIS A 231 -23.85 -4.10 -22.63
C HIS A 231 -23.21 -4.82 -21.43
N GLN A 232 -22.25 -4.17 -20.75
CA GLN A 232 -21.55 -4.77 -19.63
C GLN A 232 -22.21 -4.32 -18.31
N ASP A 233 -22.51 -5.27 -17.43
CA ASP A 233 -23.00 -4.96 -16.09
C ASP A 233 -21.87 -4.30 -15.27
N PHE A 234 -22.16 -3.14 -14.69
CA PHE A 234 -21.21 -2.41 -13.86
C PHE A 234 -21.39 -2.77 -12.39
N ILE A 235 -20.30 -2.92 -11.69
CA ILE A 235 -20.30 -3.05 -10.22
C ILE A 235 -20.47 -1.65 -9.63
N GLN A 236 -21.53 -1.45 -8.85
CA GLN A 236 -21.75 -0.19 -8.14
C GLN A 236 -21.05 -0.21 -6.80
N ILE A 237 -20.22 0.79 -6.53
CA ILE A 237 -19.53 0.95 -5.26
C ILE A 237 -19.69 2.38 -4.73
N ASN A 238 -20.03 2.50 -3.46
CA ASN A 238 -20.12 3.79 -2.78
C ASN A 238 -18.77 4.13 -2.11
N THR A 239 -18.14 5.22 -2.52
CA THR A 239 -16.82 5.62 -2.02
C THR A 239 -16.86 6.47 -0.74
N ALA A 240 -18.04 6.76 -0.18
CA ALA A 240 -18.22 7.61 1.00
C ALA A 240 -17.46 7.09 2.25
N ASN A 241 -17.34 5.77 2.38
CA ASN A 241 -16.68 5.11 3.51
C ASN A 241 -15.27 4.59 3.20
N ILE A 242 -14.80 4.71 1.97
CA ILE A 242 -13.41 4.39 1.62
C ILE A 242 -12.49 5.49 2.15
N LEU A 243 -11.44 5.12 2.87
CA LEU A 243 -10.41 6.06 3.31
C LEU A 243 -9.38 6.26 2.21
N PHE A 244 -9.20 7.50 1.77
CA PHE A 244 -8.12 7.86 0.84
C PHE A 244 -6.94 8.45 1.61
N ILE A 245 -5.76 7.90 1.34
CA ILE A 245 -4.48 8.39 1.84
C ILE A 245 -3.64 8.75 0.61
N CYS A 246 -3.39 10.02 0.39
CA CYS A 246 -2.54 10.49 -0.71
C CYS A 246 -1.13 10.73 -0.21
N GLY A 247 -0.11 10.25 -0.92
CA GLY A 247 1.30 10.44 -0.58
C GLY A 247 2.08 11.15 -1.68
N GLY A 248 3.03 11.99 -1.30
CA GLY A 248 3.93 12.65 -2.24
C GLY A 248 5.23 13.10 -1.58
N ALA A 249 6.26 13.31 -2.41
CA ALA A 249 7.54 13.85 -1.94
C ALA A 249 7.42 15.35 -1.68
N PHE A 250 6.70 16.06 -2.52
CA PHE A 250 6.52 17.52 -2.48
C PHE A 250 7.86 18.25 -2.47
N ASP A 251 8.72 17.88 -3.43
CA ASP A 251 10.03 18.51 -3.60
C ASP A 251 9.85 20.03 -3.76
N GLU A 252 10.69 20.81 -3.06
CA GLU A 252 10.67 22.28 -3.02
C GLU A 252 9.50 22.95 -2.26
N LEU A 253 8.58 22.20 -1.68
CA LEU A 253 7.52 22.75 -0.84
C LEU A 253 8.09 23.48 0.39
N ASP A 254 9.22 23.02 0.92
CA ASP A 254 9.96 23.66 2.01
C ASP A 254 10.38 25.08 1.67
N LYS A 255 10.74 25.37 0.40
CA LYS A 255 11.07 26.73 -0.06
C LYS A 255 9.85 27.65 -0.02
N ILE A 256 8.69 27.16 -0.50
CA ILE A 256 7.42 27.90 -0.44
C ILE A 256 7.05 28.24 1.00
N ILE A 257 7.21 27.29 1.92
CA ILE A 257 6.95 27.50 3.34
C ILE A 257 7.95 28.47 3.95
N ALA A 258 9.24 28.38 3.58
CA ALA A 258 10.29 29.27 4.06
C ALA A 258 10.03 30.73 3.66
N GLU A 259 9.63 31.00 2.42
CA GLU A 259 9.24 32.31 1.93
C GLU A 259 8.07 32.88 2.75
N ARG A 260 7.03 32.10 3.02
CA ARG A 260 5.88 32.55 3.82
C ARG A 260 6.28 32.86 5.27
N VAL A 261 7.11 32.02 5.88
CA VAL A 261 7.55 32.18 7.27
C VAL A 261 8.55 33.33 7.37
N GLY A 262 9.46 33.46 6.43
CA GLY A 262 10.45 34.54 6.35
C GLY A 262 9.81 35.90 6.10
N ALA A 263 8.83 35.99 5.19
CA ALA A 263 8.12 37.23 4.91
C ALA A 263 7.34 37.79 6.13
N ARG A 264 6.83 36.90 7.00
CA ARG A 264 6.18 37.31 8.26
C ARG A 264 7.16 37.85 9.31
N GLY A 265 8.43 37.50 9.22
CA GLY A 265 9.48 38.00 10.13
C GLY A 265 10.04 39.39 9.75
N GLN A 266 9.76 39.88 8.54
CA GLN A 266 10.28 41.18 8.04
C GLN A 266 9.33 42.38 8.24
N ILE A 267 8.09 42.17 8.70
CA ILE A 267 7.19 43.26 9.01
C ILE A 267 7.40 43.73 10.44
N GLY A 268 8.44 44.49 10.67
CA GLY A 268 8.74 45.17 11.91
C GLY A 268 10.14 45.79 11.84
N PHE A 269 10.24 47.10 12.13
CA PHE A 269 11.52 47.81 12.26
C PHE A 269 12.48 47.03 13.17
N PRO A 270 13.77 46.84 12.81
CA PRO A 270 14.73 46.24 13.71
C PRO A 270 14.92 47.16 14.92
N ARG A 271 14.21 46.87 16.00
CA ARG A 271 14.53 47.45 17.31
C ARG A 271 15.87 46.90 17.77
N GLY A 272 16.80 47.80 17.86
CA GLY A 272 18.20 47.64 18.09
C GLY A 272 18.64 46.57 19.07
N GLY A 273 19.82 46.02 18.78
CA GLY A 273 20.73 45.43 19.75
C GLY A 273 20.74 43.92 19.77
N HIS A 274 21.88 43.38 19.35
CA HIS A 274 22.37 42.01 19.41
C HIS A 274 21.75 41.01 18.39
N GLY A 275 22.51 40.76 17.34
CA GLY A 275 22.22 39.77 16.32
C GLY A 275 22.02 38.37 16.88
N GLN A 276 20.82 38.05 17.27
CA GLN A 276 20.39 36.66 17.25
C GLN A 276 20.28 36.27 15.78
N ARG A 277 21.31 35.58 15.29
CA ARG A 277 21.18 34.79 14.02
C ARG A 277 19.92 33.97 14.17
N GLN A 278 18.88 34.32 13.44
CA GLN A 278 17.71 33.47 13.32
C GLN A 278 18.24 32.10 12.88
N ARG A 279 18.05 31.10 13.75
CA ARG A 279 18.39 29.71 13.42
C ARG A 279 17.59 29.35 12.17
N GLU A 280 18.30 29.09 11.05
CA GLU A 280 17.66 28.59 9.85
C GLU A 280 16.91 27.31 10.21
N MET A 281 15.61 27.30 9.90
CA MET A 281 14.77 26.13 10.14
C MET A 281 15.15 25.04 9.14
N THR A 282 15.21 23.82 9.63
CA THR A 282 15.43 22.66 8.77
C THR A 282 14.23 22.41 7.86
N ALA A 283 14.43 21.77 6.70
CA ALA A 283 13.34 21.39 5.80
C ALA A 283 12.25 20.61 6.53
N THR A 284 12.62 19.73 7.45
CA THR A 284 11.69 18.99 8.31
C THR A 284 10.83 19.90 9.19
N GLU A 285 11.43 20.90 9.83
CA GLU A 285 10.69 21.87 10.66
C GLU A 285 9.74 22.73 9.82
N LEU A 286 10.13 23.04 8.58
CA LEU A 286 9.28 23.76 7.63
C LEU A 286 8.09 22.91 7.19
N LEU A 287 8.31 21.66 6.75
CA LEU A 287 7.24 20.77 6.33
C LEU A 287 6.20 20.49 7.44
N ARG A 288 6.60 20.52 8.70
CA ARG A 288 5.67 20.44 9.84
C ARG A 288 4.74 21.65 9.98
N ARG A 289 5.05 22.76 9.30
CA ARG A 289 4.27 24.00 9.30
C ARG A 289 3.47 24.23 8.01
N VAL A 290 3.32 23.20 7.19
CA VAL A 290 2.54 23.28 5.97
C VAL A 290 1.09 23.69 6.28
N ILE A 291 0.55 24.58 5.45
CA ILE A 291 -0.85 25.01 5.48
C ILE A 291 -1.48 24.84 4.09
N PRO A 292 -2.81 24.83 3.96
CA PRO A 292 -3.48 24.69 2.67
C PRO A 292 -2.96 25.64 1.59
N ASP A 293 -2.70 26.90 1.93
CA ASP A 293 -2.20 27.92 0.98
C ASP A 293 -0.84 27.56 0.37
N ASP A 294 0.02 26.82 1.10
CA ASP A 294 1.29 26.36 0.57
C ASP A 294 1.10 25.28 -0.50
N LEU A 295 0.12 24.40 -0.30
CA LEU A 295 -0.26 23.35 -1.27
C LEU A 295 -0.89 23.93 -2.52
N LEU A 296 -1.70 25.00 -2.40
CA LEU A 296 -2.24 25.75 -3.53
C LEU A 296 -1.11 26.40 -4.35
N LYS A 297 -0.14 27.03 -3.69
CA LYS A 297 1.04 27.62 -4.34
C LYS A 297 1.91 26.56 -5.00
N TYR A 298 1.95 25.35 -4.44
CA TYR A 298 2.66 24.21 -5.01
C TYR A 298 2.03 23.73 -6.33
N GLY A 299 0.72 23.95 -6.52
CA GLY A 299 -0.01 23.60 -7.75
C GLY A 299 -1.12 22.58 -7.59
N LEU A 300 -1.53 22.28 -6.35
CA LEU A 300 -2.76 21.52 -6.11
C LEU A 300 -3.98 22.43 -6.24
N ILE A 301 -5.10 21.89 -6.75
CA ILE A 301 -6.34 22.66 -6.88
C ILE A 301 -7.06 22.80 -5.53
N PRO A 302 -7.77 23.92 -5.30
CA PRO A 302 -8.43 24.20 -4.02
C PRO A 302 -9.39 23.12 -3.56
N GLU A 303 -10.17 22.57 -4.48
CA GLU A 303 -11.16 21.52 -4.22
C GLU A 303 -10.48 20.26 -3.70
N PHE A 304 -9.34 19.89 -4.29
CA PHE A 304 -8.56 18.71 -3.88
C PHE A 304 -7.95 18.88 -2.50
N VAL A 305 -7.36 20.04 -2.22
CA VAL A 305 -6.79 20.37 -0.90
C VAL A 305 -7.89 20.36 0.16
N GLY A 306 -9.08 20.88 -0.15
CA GLY A 306 -10.23 20.87 0.75
C GLY A 306 -10.73 19.47 1.14
N ARG A 307 -10.48 18.45 0.30
CA ARG A 307 -10.84 17.04 0.56
C ARG A 307 -9.77 16.23 1.28
N LEU A 308 -8.61 16.83 1.58
CA LEU A 308 -7.49 16.26 2.31
C LEU A 308 -7.19 17.04 3.60
N PRO A 309 -8.13 17.13 4.54
CA PRO A 309 -8.01 18.01 5.69
C PRO A 309 -6.92 17.59 6.69
N VAL A 310 -6.52 16.30 6.66
CA VAL A 310 -5.48 15.77 7.56
C VAL A 310 -4.16 15.73 6.83
N THR A 311 -3.30 16.72 7.07
CA THR A 311 -1.95 16.77 6.50
C THR A 311 -0.92 16.29 7.52
N VAL A 312 -0.08 15.35 7.10
CA VAL A 312 0.92 14.69 7.94
C VAL A 312 2.29 14.76 7.26
N SER A 313 3.25 15.38 7.92
CA SER A 313 4.65 15.34 7.50
C SER A 313 5.34 14.07 8.00
N VAL A 314 6.07 13.41 7.12
CA VAL A 314 6.91 12.25 7.40
C VAL A 314 8.37 12.72 7.34
N ASP A 315 9.10 12.47 8.42
CA ASP A 315 10.46 12.98 8.54
C ASP A 315 11.46 12.17 7.69
N PRO A 316 12.55 12.79 7.20
CA PRO A 316 13.64 12.07 6.57
C PRO A 316 14.28 11.10 7.56
N LEU A 317 14.84 10.01 7.03
CA LEU A 317 15.51 9.00 7.86
C LEU A 317 16.99 9.39 8.04
N ASP A 318 17.45 9.39 9.29
CA ASP A 318 18.86 9.51 9.65
C ASP A 318 19.54 8.13 9.69
N GLN A 319 20.86 8.11 9.85
CA GLN A 319 21.65 6.89 9.86
C GLN A 319 21.22 5.95 10.99
N ASP A 320 20.99 6.46 12.19
CA ASP A 320 20.59 5.66 13.34
C ASP A 320 19.22 5.00 13.12
N THR A 321 18.30 5.73 12.53
CA THR A 321 16.97 5.20 12.15
C THR A 321 17.08 4.11 11.08
N LEU A 322 17.97 4.27 10.09
CA LEU A 322 18.19 3.24 9.05
C LEU A 322 18.76 1.96 9.65
N VAL A 323 19.71 2.04 10.59
CA VAL A 323 20.23 0.86 11.33
C VAL A 323 19.10 0.18 12.12
N LYS A 324 18.24 0.93 12.79
CA LYS A 324 17.07 0.37 13.48
C LYS A 324 16.09 -0.29 12.52
N ILE A 325 15.84 0.30 11.33
CA ILE A 325 14.98 -0.29 10.28
C ILE A 325 15.52 -1.65 9.83
N LEU A 326 16.84 -1.84 9.79
CA LEU A 326 17.44 -3.13 9.44
C LEU A 326 17.15 -4.22 10.47
N THR A 327 16.98 -3.90 11.76
CA THR A 327 17.02 -4.86 12.87
C THR A 327 15.77 -4.93 13.73
N GLU A 328 15.10 -3.80 14.04
CA GLU A 328 14.04 -3.75 15.05
C GLU A 328 12.68 -4.24 14.59
N PRO A 329 12.11 -3.82 13.42
CA PRO A 329 10.78 -4.18 12.99
C PRO A 329 10.51 -5.69 13.01
N LYS A 330 9.24 -6.08 13.13
CA LYS A 330 8.84 -7.50 13.06
C LYS A 330 9.33 -8.17 11.79
N ASN A 331 9.26 -7.48 10.66
CA ASN A 331 9.74 -7.94 9.36
C ASN A 331 11.03 -7.22 8.92
N ALA A 332 11.92 -6.88 9.87
CA ALA A 332 13.20 -6.25 9.56
C ALA A 332 13.96 -7.03 8.48
N ILE A 333 14.67 -6.31 7.61
CA ILE A 333 15.37 -6.91 6.46
C ILE A 333 16.35 -8.01 6.94
N VAL A 334 17.14 -7.73 7.96
CA VAL A 334 18.06 -8.72 8.56
C VAL A 334 17.33 -9.97 9.01
N LYS A 335 16.18 -9.84 9.69
CA LYS A 335 15.38 -10.99 10.15
C LYS A 335 14.83 -11.83 9.00
N GLN A 336 14.46 -11.19 7.88
CA GLN A 336 14.00 -11.91 6.69
C GLN A 336 15.11 -12.78 6.11
N PHE A 337 16.31 -12.22 5.91
CA PHE A 337 17.45 -12.99 5.41
C PHE A 337 17.94 -14.05 6.40
N GLN A 338 17.98 -13.74 7.69
CA GLN A 338 18.27 -14.74 8.73
C GLN A 338 17.30 -15.92 8.65
N ARG A 339 16.01 -15.67 8.41
CA ARG A 339 15.03 -16.74 8.24
C ARG A 339 15.28 -17.56 6.98
N LEU A 340 15.63 -16.92 5.86
CA LEU A 340 15.98 -17.63 4.61
C LEU A 340 17.19 -18.53 4.80
N PHE A 341 18.29 -18.02 5.35
CA PHE A 341 19.50 -18.80 5.64
C PHE A 341 19.26 -19.95 6.63
N ALA A 342 18.40 -19.72 7.62
CA ALA A 342 18.03 -20.75 8.58
C ALA A 342 17.28 -21.93 7.94
N LEU A 343 16.55 -21.72 6.83
CA LEU A 343 15.92 -22.82 6.07
C LEU A 343 16.96 -23.73 5.41
N ASP A 344 18.12 -23.18 5.05
CA ASP A 344 19.27 -23.94 4.51
C ASP A 344 20.22 -24.43 5.62
N GLY A 345 19.84 -24.24 6.89
CA GLY A 345 20.61 -24.69 8.05
C GLY A 345 21.84 -23.85 8.36
N VAL A 346 21.88 -22.60 7.89
CA VAL A 346 22.99 -21.64 8.09
C VAL A 346 22.54 -20.48 8.99
N SER A 347 23.40 -20.10 9.95
CA SER A 347 23.21 -18.91 10.79
C SER A 347 23.81 -17.68 10.11
N LEU A 348 22.98 -16.68 9.80
CA LEU A 348 23.42 -15.41 9.22
C LEU A 348 23.58 -14.35 10.32
N GLU A 349 24.76 -13.73 10.41
CA GLU A 349 25.07 -12.71 11.37
C GLU A 349 25.66 -11.47 10.69
N PHE A 350 25.33 -10.29 11.22
CA PHE A 350 25.88 -9.01 10.77
C PHE A 350 26.63 -8.34 11.93
N THR A 351 27.82 -7.85 11.66
CA THR A 351 28.50 -7.02 12.65
C THR A 351 27.81 -5.65 12.77
N PRO A 352 27.86 -4.99 13.93
CA PRO A 352 27.29 -3.61 14.09
C PRO A 352 27.86 -2.62 13.06
N ASP A 353 29.13 -2.75 12.73
CA ASP A 353 29.81 -1.90 11.74
C ASP A 353 29.29 -2.18 10.31
N ALA A 354 28.93 -3.42 9.98
CA ALA A 354 28.30 -3.77 8.71
C ALA A 354 26.94 -3.06 8.54
N LEU A 355 26.09 -3.10 9.58
CA LEU A 355 24.79 -2.44 9.58
C LEU A 355 24.92 -0.92 9.44
N THR A 356 25.88 -0.33 10.15
CA THR A 356 26.18 1.11 10.07
C THR A 356 26.72 1.51 8.68
N THR A 357 27.55 0.63 8.08
CA THR A 357 28.06 0.83 6.72
C THR A 357 26.94 0.75 5.69
N ALA A 358 26.05 -0.26 5.78
CA ALA A 358 24.88 -0.38 4.89
C ALA A 358 23.96 0.85 4.97
N ALA A 359 23.71 1.37 6.19
CA ALA A 359 22.94 2.60 6.39
C ALA A 359 23.64 3.82 5.74
N THR A 360 24.96 3.91 5.86
CA THR A 360 25.75 5.01 5.25
C THR A 360 25.68 4.98 3.72
N GLU A 361 25.83 3.80 3.13
CA GLU A 361 25.72 3.62 1.67
C GLU A 361 24.31 3.97 1.16
N ALA A 362 23.25 3.54 1.86
CA ALA A 362 21.87 3.90 1.52
C ALA A 362 21.63 5.42 1.54
N LEU A 363 22.22 6.14 2.50
CA LEU A 363 22.14 7.61 2.57
C LEU A 363 22.86 8.28 1.39
N LYS A 364 24.04 7.78 0.99
CA LYS A 364 24.78 8.32 -0.17
C LYS A 364 23.96 8.26 -1.47
N HIS A 365 23.23 7.16 -1.67
CA HIS A 365 22.38 6.97 -2.85
C HIS A 365 21.04 7.72 -2.77
N LYS A 366 20.72 8.39 -1.68
CA LYS A 366 19.46 9.12 -1.46
C LYS A 366 18.19 8.28 -1.67
N THR A 367 18.29 6.97 -1.53
CA THR A 367 17.19 6.03 -1.77
C THR A 367 16.38 5.72 -0.51
N GLY A 368 16.81 6.25 0.65
CA GLY A 368 16.18 6.01 1.95
C GLY A 368 16.17 4.51 2.31
N ALA A 369 15.11 4.08 2.99
CA ALA A 369 15.00 2.67 3.41
C ALA A 369 14.89 1.66 2.24
N ARG A 370 14.47 2.08 1.04
CA ARG A 370 14.42 1.19 -0.14
C ARG A 370 15.81 0.70 -0.54
N GLY A 371 16.81 1.58 -0.45
CA GLY A 371 18.21 1.22 -0.78
C GLY A 371 18.84 0.20 0.16
N LEU A 372 18.37 0.12 1.41
CA LEU A 372 18.89 -0.86 2.36
C LEU A 372 18.70 -2.30 1.88
N ARG A 373 17.52 -2.61 1.32
CA ARG A 373 17.22 -3.94 0.83
C ARG A 373 18.16 -4.32 -0.33
N THR A 374 18.31 -3.43 -1.30
CA THR A 374 19.21 -3.63 -2.46
C THR A 374 20.65 -3.89 -2.02
N ILE A 375 21.17 -3.08 -1.09
CA ILE A 375 22.54 -3.25 -0.58
C ILE A 375 22.71 -4.62 0.09
N ILE A 376 21.77 -5.04 0.92
CA ILE A 376 21.85 -6.35 1.58
C ILE A 376 21.71 -7.48 0.56
N GLU A 377 20.78 -7.38 -0.41
CA GLU A 377 20.59 -8.38 -1.47
C GLU A 377 21.85 -8.54 -2.34
N GLU A 378 22.46 -7.44 -2.77
CA GLU A 378 23.71 -7.46 -3.53
C GLU A 378 24.86 -8.09 -2.74
N THR A 379 24.98 -7.76 -1.44
CA THR A 379 26.01 -8.33 -0.56
C THR A 379 25.84 -9.83 -0.37
N LEU A 380 24.60 -10.32 -0.28
CA LEU A 380 24.29 -11.72 0.01
C LEU A 380 24.13 -12.57 -1.26
N LEU A 381 24.09 -11.99 -2.45
CA LEU A 381 23.76 -12.68 -3.69
C LEU A 381 24.62 -13.92 -3.92
N ASP A 382 25.94 -13.75 -3.91
CA ASP A 382 26.87 -14.85 -4.16
C ASP A 382 26.78 -15.93 -3.08
N VAL A 383 26.57 -15.52 -1.83
CA VAL A 383 26.41 -16.44 -0.70
C VAL A 383 25.14 -17.27 -0.83
N MET A 384 24.02 -16.62 -1.15
CA MET A 384 22.74 -17.32 -1.37
C MET A 384 22.79 -18.28 -2.56
N TYR A 385 23.62 -17.99 -3.56
CA TYR A 385 23.82 -18.89 -4.69
C TYR A 385 24.60 -20.16 -4.30
N GLU A 386 25.62 -20.03 -3.44
CA GLU A 386 26.51 -21.13 -3.06
C GLU A 386 25.95 -22.00 -1.92
N ILE A 387 25.29 -21.41 -0.92
CA ILE A 387 24.83 -22.08 0.32
C ILE A 387 24.05 -23.37 0.06
N PRO A 388 23.06 -23.45 -0.86
CA PRO A 388 22.28 -24.67 -1.05
C PRO A 388 23.13 -25.86 -1.53
N SER A 389 24.28 -25.58 -2.15
CA SER A 389 25.25 -26.61 -2.66
C SER A 389 26.34 -26.93 -1.65
N ARG A 390 26.43 -26.24 -0.52
CA ARG A 390 27.52 -26.30 0.45
C ARG A 390 27.02 -26.66 1.86
N PRO A 391 26.75 -27.93 2.16
CA PRO A 391 26.25 -28.37 3.47
C PRO A 391 27.28 -28.24 4.60
N ASP A 392 28.53 -27.97 4.28
CA ASP A 392 29.65 -27.69 5.19
C ASP A 392 29.55 -26.34 5.88
N ILE A 393 28.83 -25.38 5.27
CA ILE A 393 28.63 -24.02 5.82
C ILE A 393 27.55 -24.05 6.89
N LYS A 394 27.84 -23.55 8.10
CA LYS A 394 26.88 -23.47 9.21
C LYS A 394 26.68 -22.05 9.72
N ARG A 395 27.63 -21.17 9.48
CA ARG A 395 27.55 -19.78 9.90
C ARG A 395 28.15 -18.88 8.83
N CYS A 396 27.47 -17.77 8.57
CA CYS A 396 27.90 -16.72 7.65
C CYS A 396 27.93 -15.38 8.40
N LEU A 397 29.08 -14.73 8.45
CA LEU A 397 29.27 -13.43 9.10
C LEU A 397 29.55 -12.35 8.05
N ILE A 398 28.75 -11.30 8.09
CA ILE A 398 28.87 -10.15 7.20
C ILE A 398 29.53 -9.00 7.96
N THR A 399 30.64 -8.51 7.43
CA THR A 399 31.44 -7.41 7.99
C THR A 399 31.24 -6.12 7.20
N ALA A 400 31.77 -5.00 7.72
CA ALA A 400 31.75 -3.72 7.00
C ALA A 400 32.47 -3.79 5.62
N ASP A 401 33.55 -4.56 5.54
CA ASP A 401 34.32 -4.70 4.31
C ASP A 401 33.57 -5.58 3.28
N THR A 402 32.76 -6.53 3.75
CA THR A 402 31.85 -7.29 2.90
C THR A 402 30.79 -6.38 2.26
N ILE A 403 30.19 -5.49 3.03
CA ILE A 403 29.21 -4.49 2.49
C ILE A 403 29.86 -3.56 1.46
N ARG A 404 31.14 -3.21 1.64
CA ARG A 404 31.89 -2.37 0.68
C ARG A 404 32.41 -3.15 -0.53
N ASN A 405 32.15 -4.44 -0.63
CA ASN A 405 32.68 -5.34 -1.65
C ASN A 405 34.23 -5.40 -1.68
N VAL A 406 34.89 -5.17 -0.55
CA VAL A 406 36.34 -5.29 -0.38
C VAL A 406 36.77 -6.72 -0.13
N THR A 407 36.01 -7.43 0.73
CA THR A 407 36.23 -8.84 1.08
C THR A 407 34.95 -9.63 0.89
N GLY A 408 35.08 -10.94 0.67
CA GLY A 408 33.95 -11.86 0.74
C GLY A 408 33.43 -12.02 2.17
N PRO A 409 32.24 -12.63 2.33
CA PRO A 409 31.69 -12.97 3.65
C PRO A 409 32.57 -14.00 4.36
N GLU A 410 32.59 -13.96 5.68
CA GLU A 410 33.28 -14.95 6.49
C GLU A 410 32.38 -16.17 6.73
N LEU A 411 32.79 -17.33 6.26
CA LEU A 411 32.04 -18.57 6.38
C LEU A 411 32.71 -19.51 7.39
N PHE A 412 31.88 -20.23 8.16
CA PHE A 412 32.37 -21.16 9.19
C PHE A 412 31.64 -22.50 9.08
N ASN A 413 32.39 -23.59 9.38
CA ASN A 413 31.88 -24.95 9.48
C ASN A 413 31.20 -25.23 10.83
N THR A 414 30.80 -26.49 11.06
CA THR A 414 30.16 -26.93 12.32
C THR A 414 31.08 -26.74 13.53
N ASP A 415 32.39 -26.83 13.35
CA ASP A 415 33.40 -26.74 14.40
C ASP A 415 33.84 -25.31 14.67
N GLY A 416 33.25 -24.33 13.93
CA GLY A 416 33.58 -22.90 14.06
C GLY A 416 34.88 -22.52 13.35
N GLU A 417 35.43 -23.39 12.50
CA GLU A 417 36.61 -23.08 11.71
C GLU A 417 36.23 -22.29 10.45
N PRO A 418 37.05 -21.28 10.06
CA PRO A 418 36.81 -20.50 8.88
C PRO A 418 36.97 -21.33 7.60
N ILE A 419 35.99 -21.26 6.71
CA ILE A 419 36.02 -21.86 5.38
C ILE A 419 36.39 -20.77 4.38
N GLY A 420 37.34 -21.03 3.50
CA GLY A 420 37.75 -20.09 2.46
C GLY A 420 36.60 -19.78 1.50
N TRP A 421 36.39 -18.51 1.23
CA TRP A 421 35.50 -18.02 0.18
C TRP A 421 36.28 -17.86 -1.12
N GLU A 422 36.16 -18.80 -2.03
CA GLU A 422 36.65 -18.63 -3.40
C GLU A 422 35.52 -17.99 -4.23
N SER A 423 35.47 -16.67 -4.26
CA SER A 423 34.59 -16.00 -5.21
C SER A 423 35.13 -16.23 -6.63
N GLN A 424 34.43 -16.99 -7.43
CA GLN A 424 34.59 -16.93 -8.89
C GLN A 424 33.96 -15.56 -9.32
N ARG A 425 34.73 -14.49 -9.11
CA ARG A 425 34.42 -13.24 -9.80
C ARG A 425 34.60 -13.51 -11.28
N ALA A 426 33.48 -13.72 -11.99
CA ALA A 426 33.48 -13.73 -13.44
C ALA A 426 34.07 -12.40 -13.92
N ALA A 427 35.14 -12.48 -14.69
CA ALA A 427 35.85 -11.39 -15.32
C ALA A 427 34.93 -10.64 -16.32
#